data_47b6a18954e9b0b8cc786a1859986147
#
_entry.id   47b6a18954e9b0b8cc786a1859986147
#
_cell.length_a   1.000
_cell.length_b   1.000
_cell.length_c   1.000
_cell.angle_alpha   90.00
_cell.angle_beta   90.00
_cell.angle_gamma   90.00
#
_symmetry.space_group_name_H-M   'P 1'
#
loop_
_entity.id
_entity.type
_entity.pdbx_description
1 polymer ?
#
loop_
_entity_poly.entity_id
_entity_poly.type
_entity_poly.pdbx_seq_one_letter_code
_entity_poly.pdbx_strand_id
1 'polypeptide(L)'
;PPDVIKWARGWDLAATSEDEKGDPAYTAGVLIGKRRNERYIVADVINRRLSSSDVREIIKQTCIADRVKYGRVATRLPQDPGQAGKDQAQSFMKLLAGFTVKCIQESGDKVTRAEPFSAQWLGLEGMDKGNVDVLIAPWNEEYFNECENFPQSKFKDMVDASSSAFTELESGATYSAPPKDSQLGKSSYWNK
;
A
#
# COMPACT_ATOMS: atom_id res chain seq x y z
N PRO A 1 -2.92 14.05 9.34
CA PRO A 1 -2.39 15.38 9.05
C PRO A 1 -3.20 16.05 7.95
N PRO A 2 -3.50 17.37 8.03
CA PRO A 2 -4.39 18.06 7.10
C PRO A 2 -3.75 18.28 5.69
N ASP A 3 -2.46 18.05 5.56
CA ASP A 3 -1.69 18.18 4.33
C ASP A 3 -1.63 16.89 3.49
N VAL A 4 -2.20 15.79 3.98
CA VAL A 4 -2.27 14.54 3.23
C VAL A 4 -3.39 14.62 2.19
N ILE A 5 -3.04 14.34 0.94
CA ILE A 5 -3.95 14.45 -0.21
C ILE A 5 -4.50 13.10 -0.69
N LYS A 6 -3.82 12.01 -0.34
CA LYS A 6 -4.23 10.65 -0.73
C LYS A 6 -3.82 9.66 0.36
N TRP A 7 -4.70 8.71 0.64
CA TRP A 7 -4.47 7.64 1.60
C TRP A 7 -4.59 6.27 0.93
N ALA A 8 -3.69 5.36 1.25
CA ALA A 8 -3.79 3.97 0.86
C ALA A 8 -3.41 3.05 2.03
N ARG A 9 -4.12 1.94 2.15
CA ARG A 9 -3.79 0.84 3.05
C ARG A 9 -3.47 -0.40 2.22
N GLY A 10 -2.25 -0.88 2.34
CA GLY A 10 -1.81 -2.15 1.81
C GLY A 10 -1.94 -3.25 2.86
N TRP A 11 -2.21 -4.46 2.42
CA TRP A 11 -2.27 -5.65 3.25
C TRP A 11 -1.35 -6.73 2.70
N ASP A 12 -0.69 -7.44 3.59
CA ASP A 12 -0.09 -8.76 3.36
C ASP A 12 -0.85 -9.76 4.23
N LEU A 13 -1.49 -10.74 3.60
CA LEU A 13 -2.35 -11.68 4.29
C LEU A 13 -1.61 -12.99 4.49
N ALA A 14 -1.63 -13.50 5.72
CA ALA A 14 -1.13 -14.83 6.01
C ALA A 14 -1.80 -15.87 5.11
N ALA A 15 -1.00 -16.70 4.46
CA ALA A 15 -1.49 -17.91 3.83
C ALA A 15 -1.88 -18.90 4.96
N THR A 16 -3.15 -18.92 5.32
CA THR A 16 -3.65 -19.88 6.30
C THR A 16 -3.88 -21.22 5.63
N SER A 17 -2.90 -22.12 5.70
CA SER A 17 -3.20 -23.54 5.63
C SER A 17 -3.68 -23.98 7.02
N GLU A 18 -4.92 -24.42 7.13
CA GLU A 18 -5.50 -24.92 8.39
C GLU A 18 -4.79 -26.18 8.93
N ASP A 19 -3.86 -26.76 8.19
CA ASP A 19 -3.30 -28.10 8.44
C ASP A 19 -1.90 -28.13 9.04
N GLU A 20 -1.24 -27.00 9.27
CA GLU A 20 0.09 -27.05 9.85
C GLU A 20 0.08 -26.73 11.35
N LYS A 21 0.60 -27.67 12.13
CA LYS A 21 0.97 -27.54 13.55
C LYS A 21 2.12 -26.50 13.68
N GLY A 22 1.83 -25.25 13.38
CA GLY A 22 2.78 -24.15 13.47
C GLY A 22 2.06 -22.88 13.88
N ASP A 23 2.80 -21.92 14.42
CA ASP A 23 2.30 -20.57 14.68
C ASP A 23 1.67 -19.99 13.39
N PRO A 24 0.42 -19.51 13.44
CA PRO A 24 -0.19 -18.88 12.27
C PRO A 24 0.70 -17.73 11.78
N ALA A 25 0.83 -17.58 10.47
CA ALA A 25 1.57 -16.46 9.88
C ALA A 25 0.91 -15.12 10.23
N TYR A 26 1.68 -14.06 10.17
CA TYR A 26 1.15 -12.72 10.45
C TYR A 26 0.30 -12.20 9.28
N THR A 27 -0.76 -11.47 9.63
CA THR A 27 -1.48 -10.59 8.72
C THR A 27 -1.05 -9.17 9.06
N ALA A 28 -0.46 -8.48 8.09
CA ALA A 28 -0.02 -7.10 8.23
C ALA A 28 -0.86 -6.15 7.39
N GLY A 29 -1.16 -4.96 7.95
CA GLY A 29 -1.85 -3.89 7.26
C GLY A 29 -1.21 -2.55 7.56
N VAL A 30 -0.74 -1.82 6.55
CA VAL A 30 -0.04 -0.55 6.73
C VAL A 30 -0.77 0.58 6.00
N LEU A 31 -1.05 1.66 6.72
CA LEU A 31 -1.67 2.86 6.17
C LEU A 31 -0.59 3.91 5.87
N ILE A 32 -0.51 4.31 4.61
CA ILE A 32 0.40 5.36 4.16
C ILE A 32 -0.40 6.51 3.54
N GLY A 33 0.00 7.74 3.86
CA GLY A 33 -0.53 8.95 3.25
C GLY A 33 0.51 9.65 2.38
N LYS A 34 0.09 10.15 1.20
CA LYS A 34 0.89 11.03 0.36
C LYS A 34 0.53 12.49 0.69
N ARG A 35 1.54 13.31 0.98
CA ARG A 35 1.38 14.72 1.31
C ARG A 35 1.49 15.61 0.08
N ARG A 36 1.04 16.86 0.19
CA ARG A 36 1.14 17.88 -0.89
C ARG A 36 2.59 18.18 -1.31
N ASN A 37 3.53 18.03 -0.39
CA ASN A 37 4.96 18.26 -0.64
C ASN A 37 5.69 16.99 -1.14
N GLU A 38 4.96 16.04 -1.69
CA GLU A 38 5.43 14.75 -2.22
C GLU A 38 6.09 13.83 -1.16
N ARG A 39 6.03 14.18 0.13
CA ARG A 39 6.46 13.30 1.22
C ARG A 39 5.38 12.28 1.57
N TYR A 40 5.77 11.21 2.21
CA TYR A 40 4.88 10.15 2.68
C TYR A 40 4.82 10.14 4.20
N ILE A 41 3.75 9.56 4.75
CA ILE A 41 3.61 9.33 6.19
C ILE A 41 3.01 7.96 6.44
N VAL A 42 3.71 7.12 7.22
CA VAL A 42 3.14 5.90 7.79
C VAL A 42 2.32 6.30 9.01
N ALA A 43 1.02 6.10 8.93
CA ALA A 43 0.07 6.62 9.91
C ALA A 43 -0.55 5.55 10.82
N ASP A 44 -0.51 4.29 10.40
CA ASP A 44 -1.01 3.17 11.19
C ASP A 44 -0.43 1.85 10.69
N VAL A 45 -0.14 0.95 11.62
CA VAL A 45 0.36 -0.41 11.34
C VAL A 45 -0.42 -1.41 12.18
N ILE A 46 -0.92 -2.42 11.50
CA ILE A 46 -1.53 -3.62 12.09
C ILE A 46 -0.61 -4.79 11.79
N ASN A 47 -0.21 -5.56 12.79
CA ASN A 47 0.55 -6.79 12.63
C ASN A 47 0.03 -7.81 13.63
N ARG A 48 -0.72 -8.83 13.15
CA ARG A 48 -1.41 -9.79 14.01
C ARG A 48 -1.43 -11.19 13.43
N ARG A 49 -1.40 -12.18 14.30
CA ARG A 49 -1.69 -13.57 13.98
C ARG A 49 -3.18 -13.80 14.17
N LEU A 50 -3.87 -14.16 13.12
CA LEU A 50 -5.32 -14.23 13.08
C LEU A 50 -5.79 -15.48 12.32
N SER A 51 -6.95 -15.99 12.70
CA SER A 51 -7.67 -16.99 11.89
C SER A 51 -8.20 -16.36 10.61
N SER A 52 -8.50 -17.16 9.59
CA SER A 52 -9.06 -16.68 8.32
C SER A 52 -10.36 -15.86 8.48
N SER A 53 -11.20 -16.24 9.46
CA SER A 53 -12.42 -15.48 9.78
C SER A 53 -12.09 -14.11 10.38
N ASP A 54 -11.11 -14.06 11.29
CA ASP A 54 -10.71 -12.85 11.99
C ASP A 54 -9.99 -11.86 11.04
N VAL A 55 -9.24 -12.39 10.05
CA VAL A 55 -8.65 -11.58 8.98
C VAL A 55 -9.70 -10.80 8.21
N ARG A 56 -10.81 -11.44 7.85
CA ARG A 56 -11.91 -10.74 7.14
C ARG A 56 -12.55 -9.65 7.99
N GLU A 57 -12.76 -9.95 9.26
CA GLU A 57 -13.38 -8.98 10.18
C GLU A 57 -12.44 -7.81 10.45
N ILE A 58 -11.15 -8.04 10.72
CA ILE A 58 -10.22 -6.93 10.97
C ILE A 58 -10.07 -6.04 9.76
N ILE A 59 -10.01 -6.58 8.54
CA ILE A 59 -9.96 -5.78 7.32
C ILE A 59 -11.20 -4.89 7.19
N LYS A 60 -12.39 -5.45 7.42
CA LYS A 60 -13.66 -4.70 7.35
C LYS A 60 -13.71 -3.59 8.40
N GLN A 61 -13.39 -3.90 9.66
CA GLN A 61 -13.39 -2.91 10.74
C GLN A 61 -12.35 -1.81 10.50
N THR A 62 -11.19 -2.18 9.95
CA THR A 62 -10.16 -1.21 9.59
C THR A 62 -10.62 -0.28 8.46
N CYS A 63 -11.28 -0.79 7.43
CA CYS A 63 -11.86 0.06 6.37
C CYS A 63 -12.89 1.06 6.92
N ILE A 64 -13.71 0.64 7.89
CA ILE A 64 -14.67 1.51 8.56
C ILE A 64 -13.94 2.58 9.37
N ALA A 65 -12.98 2.20 10.20
CA ALA A 65 -12.20 3.12 11.03
C ALA A 65 -11.40 4.12 10.19
N ASP A 66 -10.75 3.65 9.14
CA ASP A 66 -10.01 4.47 8.19
C ASP A 66 -10.92 5.51 7.51
N ARG A 67 -12.11 5.10 7.08
CA ARG A 67 -13.09 6.03 6.49
C ARG A 67 -13.51 7.12 7.46
N VAL A 68 -13.76 6.76 8.70
CA VAL A 68 -14.16 7.74 9.75
C VAL A 68 -13.03 8.72 10.03
N LYS A 69 -11.79 8.24 10.12
CA LYS A 69 -10.65 9.05 10.57
C LYS A 69 -9.98 9.83 9.44
N TYR A 70 -9.89 9.25 8.24
CA TYR A 70 -9.10 9.77 7.12
C TYR A 70 -9.94 10.08 5.87
N GLY A 71 -11.22 9.72 5.86
CA GLY A 71 -12.09 9.87 4.72
C GLY A 71 -11.88 8.76 3.69
N ARG A 72 -11.60 9.12 2.43
CA ARG A 72 -11.38 8.13 1.39
C ARG A 72 -9.99 7.50 1.50
N VAL A 73 -9.95 6.21 1.77
CA VAL A 73 -8.74 5.39 1.77
C VAL A 73 -8.87 4.32 0.69
N ALA A 74 -7.84 4.19 -0.17
CA ALA A 74 -7.75 3.08 -1.11
C ALA A 74 -7.17 1.85 -0.38
N THR A 75 -7.89 0.74 -0.39
CA THR A 75 -7.46 -0.51 0.23
C THR A 75 -6.98 -1.46 -0.86
N ARG A 76 -5.74 -1.93 -0.74
CA ARG A 76 -5.13 -2.90 -1.63
C ARG A 76 -4.91 -4.23 -0.90
N LEU A 77 -5.48 -5.29 -1.43
CA LEU A 77 -5.40 -6.66 -0.93
C LEU A 77 -4.63 -7.53 -1.93
N PRO A 78 -3.82 -8.49 -1.46
CA PRO A 78 -3.22 -9.46 -2.35
C PRO A 78 -4.28 -10.42 -2.91
N GLN A 79 -4.03 -10.93 -4.10
CA GLN A 79 -4.81 -11.98 -4.74
C GLN A 79 -3.87 -13.10 -5.16
N ASP A 80 -4.08 -14.28 -4.65
CA ASP A 80 -3.33 -15.47 -5.06
C ASP A 80 -3.63 -15.83 -6.52
N PRO A 81 -2.68 -16.47 -7.22
CA PRO A 81 -2.93 -16.99 -8.56
C PRO A 81 -3.96 -18.13 -8.52
N GLY A 82 -4.64 -18.35 -9.65
CA GLY A 82 -5.60 -19.42 -9.82
C GLY A 82 -7.04 -19.09 -9.39
N GLN A 83 -7.91 -20.10 -9.41
CA GLN A 83 -9.35 -19.92 -9.18
C GLN A 83 -9.65 -19.57 -7.72
N ALA A 84 -9.00 -20.21 -6.77
CA ALA A 84 -9.20 -19.95 -5.34
C ALA A 84 -8.91 -18.48 -4.98
N GLY A 85 -7.83 -17.91 -5.52
CA GLY A 85 -7.50 -16.51 -5.31
C GLY A 85 -8.53 -15.55 -5.95
N LYS A 86 -9.09 -15.90 -7.10
CA LYS A 86 -10.19 -15.13 -7.72
C LYS A 86 -11.45 -15.16 -6.85
N ASP A 87 -11.81 -16.33 -6.32
CA ASP A 87 -12.99 -16.50 -5.46
C ASP A 87 -12.81 -15.73 -4.14
N GLN A 88 -11.60 -15.76 -3.56
CA GLN A 88 -11.25 -14.98 -2.39
C GLN A 88 -11.37 -13.47 -2.68
N ALA A 89 -10.82 -12.99 -3.79
CA ALA A 89 -10.91 -11.60 -4.20
C ALA A 89 -12.37 -11.15 -4.40
N GLN A 90 -13.21 -11.96 -5.07
CA GLN A 90 -14.63 -11.66 -5.20
C GLN A 90 -15.35 -11.60 -3.84
N SER A 91 -14.97 -12.47 -2.92
CA SER A 91 -15.52 -12.46 -1.57
C SER A 91 -15.16 -11.19 -0.80
N PHE A 92 -13.91 -10.71 -0.90
CA PHE A 92 -13.49 -9.42 -0.33
C PHE A 92 -14.21 -8.24 -0.99
N MET A 93 -14.34 -8.23 -2.31
CA MET A 93 -15.07 -7.18 -3.02
C MET A 93 -16.54 -7.08 -2.59
N LYS A 94 -17.19 -8.21 -2.32
CA LYS A 94 -18.55 -8.24 -1.76
C LYS A 94 -18.60 -7.74 -0.31
N LEU A 95 -17.69 -8.24 0.53
CA LEU A 95 -17.59 -7.88 1.95
C LEU A 95 -17.37 -6.38 2.16
N LEU A 96 -16.54 -5.78 1.29
CA LEU A 96 -16.10 -4.40 1.37
C LEU A 96 -16.83 -3.49 0.37
N ALA A 97 -18.03 -3.89 -0.06
CA ALA A 97 -18.85 -3.08 -0.95
C ALA A 97 -19.06 -1.67 -0.38
N GLY A 98 -18.84 -0.64 -1.20
CA GLY A 98 -18.93 0.76 -0.80
C GLY A 98 -17.60 1.37 -0.31
N PHE A 99 -16.53 0.59 -0.20
CA PHE A 99 -15.17 1.08 0.00
C PHE A 99 -14.38 1.09 -1.32
N THR A 100 -13.27 1.81 -1.36
CA THR A 100 -12.35 1.78 -2.51
C THR A 100 -11.37 0.63 -2.30
N VAL A 101 -11.63 -0.51 -2.94
CA VAL A 101 -10.86 -1.75 -2.75
C VAL A 101 -10.36 -2.27 -4.08
N LYS A 102 -9.13 -2.77 -4.09
CA LYS A 102 -8.52 -3.51 -5.20
C LYS A 102 -7.91 -4.80 -4.68
N CYS A 103 -8.18 -5.90 -5.36
CA CYS A 103 -7.47 -7.17 -5.16
C CYS A 103 -6.52 -7.35 -6.33
N ILE A 104 -5.22 -7.41 -6.06
CA ILE A 104 -4.18 -7.40 -7.08
C ILE A 104 -3.30 -8.63 -6.93
N GLN A 105 -3.12 -9.35 -8.03
CA GLN A 105 -2.14 -10.43 -8.09
C GLN A 105 -0.74 -9.81 -8.10
N GLU A 106 0.01 -10.05 -7.04
CA GLU A 106 1.38 -9.55 -6.91
C GLU A 106 2.30 -10.34 -7.85
N SER A 107 3.23 -9.64 -8.48
CA SER A 107 4.26 -10.22 -9.34
C SER A 107 5.66 -9.88 -8.82
N GLY A 108 6.62 -10.76 -9.08
CA GLY A 108 7.98 -10.61 -8.57
C GLY A 108 8.13 -11.01 -7.10
N ASP A 109 9.35 -10.99 -6.62
CA ASP A 109 9.66 -11.30 -5.22
C ASP A 109 9.44 -10.08 -4.29
N LYS A 110 9.38 -10.33 -2.97
CA LYS A 110 9.16 -9.28 -1.96
C LYS A 110 10.23 -8.19 -1.97
N VAL A 111 11.48 -8.52 -2.32
CA VAL A 111 12.58 -7.55 -2.33
C VAL A 111 12.39 -6.55 -3.47
N THR A 112 12.15 -7.05 -4.67
CA THR A 112 11.88 -6.20 -5.85
C THR A 112 10.65 -5.29 -5.63
N ARG A 113 9.59 -5.81 -5.00
CA ARG A 113 8.41 -4.99 -4.68
C ARG A 113 8.68 -3.91 -3.65
N ALA A 114 9.62 -4.14 -2.73
CA ALA A 114 9.97 -3.18 -1.69
C ALA A 114 10.90 -2.05 -2.17
N GLU A 115 11.64 -2.24 -3.27
CA GLU A 115 12.61 -1.26 -3.78
C GLU A 115 12.04 0.18 -3.90
N PRO A 116 10.87 0.42 -4.52
CA PRO A 116 10.35 1.77 -4.67
C PRO A 116 10.05 2.46 -3.33
N PHE A 117 9.50 1.74 -2.36
CA PHE A 117 9.24 2.26 -1.02
C PHE A 117 10.54 2.46 -0.23
N SER A 118 11.47 1.50 -0.32
CA SER A 118 12.80 1.61 0.31
C SER A 118 13.58 2.82 -0.19
N ALA A 119 13.49 3.15 -1.48
CA ALA A 119 14.10 4.36 -2.03
C ALA A 119 13.54 5.63 -1.40
N GLN A 120 12.24 5.69 -1.12
CA GLN A 120 11.64 6.81 -0.39
C GLN A 120 12.05 6.84 1.08
N TRP A 121 12.19 5.67 1.68
CA TRP A 121 12.62 5.52 3.08
C TRP A 121 14.04 6.02 3.30
N LEU A 122 14.97 5.62 2.44
CA LEU A 122 16.37 6.02 2.51
C LEU A 122 16.60 7.46 2.08
N GLY A 123 15.75 7.99 1.22
CA GLY A 123 15.93 9.29 0.58
C GLY A 123 16.88 9.23 -0.63
N LEU A 124 16.94 10.32 -1.37
CA LEU A 124 17.85 10.47 -2.50
C LEU A 124 19.25 10.81 -2.00
N GLU A 125 20.27 10.43 -2.77
CA GLU A 125 21.66 10.78 -2.49
C GLU A 125 21.81 12.30 -2.30
N GLY A 126 22.42 12.71 -1.19
CA GLY A 126 22.56 14.12 -0.81
C GLY A 126 21.42 14.71 0.01
N MET A 127 20.40 13.92 0.37
CA MET A 127 19.37 14.32 1.34
C MET A 127 19.77 13.89 2.75
N ASP A 128 19.65 14.82 3.72
CA ASP A 128 19.91 14.52 5.13
C ASP A 128 18.85 13.58 5.77
N LYS A 129 17.71 13.40 5.12
CA LYS A 129 16.57 12.62 5.63
C LYS A 129 15.83 11.93 4.49
N GLY A 130 15.33 10.73 4.79
CA GLY A 130 14.39 10.03 3.91
C GLY A 130 13.09 10.83 3.68
N ASN A 131 12.34 10.40 2.70
CA ASN A 131 11.08 11.05 2.27
C ASN A 131 9.84 10.51 2.99
N VAL A 132 10.03 9.66 4.01
CA VAL A 132 8.96 9.03 4.78
C VAL A 132 8.98 9.48 6.22
N ASP A 133 7.88 10.03 6.69
CA ASP A 133 7.64 10.30 8.11
C ASP A 133 6.87 9.12 8.71
N VAL A 134 6.98 8.92 10.02
CA VAL A 134 6.25 7.88 10.75
C VAL A 134 5.57 8.51 11.96
N LEU A 135 4.29 8.23 12.16
CA LEU A 135 3.60 8.66 13.39
C LEU A 135 4.16 7.92 14.60
N ILE A 136 4.35 8.64 15.69
CA ILE A 136 4.74 8.06 16.97
C ILE A 136 3.57 7.22 17.50
N ALA A 137 3.80 5.92 17.67
CA ALA A 137 2.78 4.96 18.08
C ALA A 137 3.43 3.71 18.71
N PRO A 138 2.66 2.89 19.47
CA PRO A 138 3.19 1.69 20.11
C PRO A 138 3.77 0.64 19.15
N TRP A 139 3.36 0.63 17.88
CA TRP A 139 3.85 -0.30 16.85
C TRP A 139 5.21 0.11 16.24
N ASN A 140 5.76 1.28 16.58
CA ASN A 140 6.98 1.81 15.95
C ASN A 140 8.18 0.87 16.10
N GLU A 141 8.42 0.34 17.31
CA GLU A 141 9.56 -0.52 17.58
C GLU A 141 9.56 -1.77 16.70
N GLU A 142 8.44 -2.47 16.64
CA GLU A 142 8.28 -3.67 15.80
C GLU A 142 8.42 -3.34 14.32
N TYR A 143 7.80 -2.26 13.87
CA TYR A 143 7.84 -1.81 12.48
C TYR A 143 9.26 -1.43 12.03
N PHE A 144 9.96 -0.63 12.83
CA PHE A 144 11.33 -0.24 12.52
C PHE A 144 12.28 -1.44 12.53
N ASN A 145 12.14 -2.35 13.48
CA ASN A 145 12.96 -3.54 13.54
C ASN A 145 12.81 -4.41 12.27
N GLU A 146 11.60 -4.55 11.74
CA GLU A 146 11.41 -5.28 10.48
C GLU A 146 12.00 -4.52 9.29
N CYS A 147 11.79 -3.20 9.19
CA CYS A 147 12.33 -2.37 8.11
C CYS A 147 13.87 -2.35 8.09
N GLU A 148 14.51 -2.20 9.24
CA GLU A 148 15.97 -2.13 9.38
C GLU A 148 16.66 -3.46 9.03
N ASN A 149 16.01 -4.58 9.34
CA ASN A 149 16.55 -5.92 9.09
C ASN A 149 16.10 -6.51 7.74
N PHE A 150 15.26 -5.82 6.98
CA PHE A 150 14.85 -6.29 5.65
C PHE A 150 16.04 -6.25 4.65
N PRO A 151 16.25 -7.27 3.81
CA PRO A 151 15.42 -8.47 3.58
C PRO A 151 15.77 -9.68 4.45
N GLN A 152 16.67 -9.57 5.41
CA GLN A 152 17.13 -10.66 6.28
C GLN A 152 16.21 -10.87 7.50
N SER A 153 15.26 -9.99 7.75
CA SER A 153 14.31 -10.13 8.86
C SER A 153 13.53 -11.46 8.77
N LYS A 154 13.22 -12.03 9.94
CA LYS A 154 12.42 -13.25 10.03
C LYS A 154 11.02 -13.07 9.43
N PHE A 155 10.40 -11.92 9.69
CA PHE A 155 9.11 -11.51 9.14
C PHE A 155 9.32 -10.36 8.15
N LYS A 156 8.49 -10.28 7.14
CA LYS A 156 8.57 -9.31 6.03
C LYS A 156 7.19 -8.77 5.65
N ASP A 157 6.22 -9.01 6.51
CA ASP A 157 4.81 -8.83 6.19
C ASP A 157 4.42 -7.34 6.28
N MET A 158 5.00 -6.59 7.24
CA MET A 158 4.78 -5.14 7.33
C MET A 158 5.48 -4.38 6.20
N VAL A 159 6.67 -4.81 5.79
CA VAL A 159 7.37 -4.21 4.63
C VAL A 159 6.61 -4.47 3.34
N ASP A 160 6.07 -5.69 3.15
CA ASP A 160 5.30 -6.02 1.96
C ASP A 160 3.96 -5.27 1.92
N ALA A 161 3.27 -5.16 3.06
CA ALA A 161 2.09 -4.32 3.21
C ALA A 161 2.37 -2.83 2.93
N SER A 162 3.54 -2.32 3.36
CA SER A 162 3.98 -0.95 3.08
C SER A 162 4.21 -0.73 1.59
N SER A 163 4.89 -1.69 0.93
CA SER A 163 5.14 -1.67 -0.52
C SER A 163 3.83 -1.69 -1.32
N SER A 164 2.86 -2.48 -0.85
CA SER A 164 1.52 -2.55 -1.43
C SER A 164 0.77 -1.22 -1.30
N ALA A 165 0.79 -0.58 -0.12
CA ALA A 165 0.20 0.74 0.11
C ALA A 165 0.86 1.82 -0.75
N PHE A 166 2.19 1.84 -0.79
CA PHE A 166 2.96 2.78 -1.59
C PHE A 166 2.64 2.65 -3.09
N THR A 167 2.63 1.43 -3.61
CA THR A 167 2.26 1.17 -5.00
C THR A 167 0.85 1.68 -5.32
N GLU A 168 -0.11 1.53 -4.40
CA GLU A 168 -1.47 2.06 -4.59
C GLU A 168 -1.50 3.59 -4.59
N LEU A 169 -0.67 4.25 -3.80
CA LEU A 169 -0.55 5.71 -3.83
C LEU A 169 -0.03 6.21 -5.17
N GLU A 170 0.92 5.50 -5.77
CA GLU A 170 1.57 5.91 -7.02
C GLU A 170 0.82 5.44 -8.29
N SER A 171 0.02 4.36 -8.21
CA SER A 171 -0.71 3.80 -9.36
C SER A 171 -1.83 4.70 -9.93
N GLY A 172 -2.12 5.83 -9.30
CA GLY A 172 -3.11 6.79 -9.78
C GLY A 172 -2.53 8.04 -10.44
N ALA A 173 -1.23 8.13 -10.59
CA ALA A 173 -0.59 9.11 -11.47
C ALA A 173 -0.71 8.60 -12.92
N THR A 174 -1.90 8.65 -13.50
CA THR A 174 -2.01 8.63 -14.95
C THR A 174 -1.29 9.87 -15.45
N TYR A 175 -0.07 9.68 -15.94
CA TYR A 175 0.54 10.61 -16.86
C TYR A 175 -0.37 10.59 -18.10
N SER A 176 -1.38 11.44 -18.13
CA SER A 176 -2.06 11.75 -19.36
C SER A 176 -1.04 12.50 -20.20
N ALA A 177 -0.44 11.82 -21.17
CA ALA A 177 0.31 12.50 -22.19
C ALA A 177 -0.57 13.66 -22.71
N PRO A 178 -0.05 14.87 -22.85
CA PRO A 178 -0.84 15.96 -23.41
C PRO A 178 -1.43 15.51 -24.73
N PRO A 179 -2.69 15.85 -25.03
CA PRO A 179 -3.34 15.43 -26.25
C PRO A 179 -2.42 15.78 -27.42
N LYS A 180 -2.18 14.81 -28.31
CA LYS A 180 -1.31 14.97 -29.50
C LYS A 180 -1.80 16.02 -30.48
N ASP A 181 -2.93 16.66 -30.23
CA ASP A 181 -3.58 17.65 -31.08
C ASP A 181 -3.66 19.05 -30.46
N SER A 182 -2.56 19.54 -29.89
CA SER A 182 -2.34 20.98 -30.01
C SER A 182 -1.59 21.22 -31.33
N GLN A 183 -2.28 21.07 -32.43
CA GLN A 183 -1.94 21.83 -33.64
C GLN A 183 -2.12 23.31 -33.28
N LEU A 184 -1.12 23.87 -32.59
CA LEU A 184 -0.93 25.29 -32.59
C LEU A 184 -0.83 25.71 -34.05
N GLY A 185 -1.84 26.45 -34.47
CA GLY A 185 -2.05 26.88 -35.83
C GLY A 185 -0.75 27.41 -36.42
N LYS A 186 -0.44 26.93 -37.61
CA LYS A 186 0.51 27.56 -38.49
C LYS A 186 0.01 28.98 -38.68
N SER A 187 0.48 29.91 -37.87
CA SER A 187 0.35 31.33 -38.12
C SER A 187 1.14 31.65 -39.37
N SER A 188 0.38 31.84 -40.43
CA SER A 188 0.83 32.36 -41.70
C SER A 188 1.23 33.83 -41.53
N TYR A 189 2.43 34.12 -41.05
CA TYR A 189 3.05 35.43 -41.04
C TYR A 189 4.43 35.38 -41.72
N TRP A 190 4.46 35.01 -43.00
CA TRP A 190 5.54 35.40 -43.90
C TRP A 190 4.98 35.38 -45.33
N ASN A 191 4.33 36.50 -45.66
CA ASN A 191 4.24 37.01 -47.05
C ASN A 191 3.87 38.48 -46.98
N LYS A 192 4.86 39.30 -46.95
CA LYS A 192 5.01 40.56 -47.72
C LYS A 192 6.43 41.07 -47.58
#